data_ed68d8b46bec0c8b2967b244190f45d4
#
_entry.id   ed68d8b46bec0c8b2967b244190f45d4
#
_cell.length_a   1.000
_cell.length_b   1.000
_cell.length_c   1.000
_cell.angle_alpha   90.00
_cell.angle_beta   90.00
_cell.angle_gamma   90.00
#
_symmetry.space_group_name_H-M   'P 1'
#
loop_
_entity.id
_entity.type
_entity.pdbx_description
1 polymer ?
#
loop_
_entity_poly.entity_id
_entity_poly.type
_entity_poly.pdbx_seq_one_letter_code
_entity_poly.pdbx_strand_id
1 'polypeptide(L)'
;LSYDTIIGYEHGRSKPSPVARKKIAEKTGIEIALIPQGKNGAKIDYSEPLTDEEREFAEINHSEIWKFLRIKRLSFDEWYDTVVFGYLRAVKIRFHRPDLKEVPFSYIAFRNMESTLSNERRKQTRRPRTVSLYNSCYSNSDKPMIDEMCSPYDNINTDF
;
A
#
# COMPACT_ATOMS: atom_id res chain seq x y z
N LEU A 1 -16.07 -12.14 -27.53
CA LEU A 1 -14.66 -11.84 -27.19
C LEU A 1 -13.94 -11.40 -28.44
N SER A 2 -13.17 -10.32 -28.38
CA SER A 2 -12.33 -9.89 -29.50
C SER A 2 -11.14 -10.83 -29.67
N TYR A 3 -10.60 -10.87 -30.89
CA TYR A 3 -9.42 -11.68 -31.24
C TYR A 3 -8.22 -11.34 -30.32
N ASP A 4 -7.96 -10.05 -30.10
CA ASP A 4 -6.88 -9.58 -29.22
C ASP A 4 -7.03 -10.05 -27.77
N THR A 5 -8.27 -10.17 -27.29
CA THR A 5 -8.56 -10.69 -25.97
C THR A 5 -8.19 -12.17 -25.85
N ILE A 6 -8.47 -12.96 -26.88
CA ILE A 6 -8.13 -14.39 -26.91
C ILE A 6 -6.62 -14.57 -26.94
N ILE A 7 -5.91 -13.86 -27.81
CA ILE A 7 -4.44 -13.87 -27.87
C ILE A 7 -3.83 -13.47 -26.51
N GLY A 8 -4.41 -12.46 -25.84
CA GLY A 8 -3.99 -12.06 -24.50
C GLY A 8 -4.10 -13.19 -23.47
N TYR A 9 -5.10 -14.07 -23.61
CA TYR A 9 -5.25 -15.24 -22.74
C TYR A 9 -4.27 -16.36 -23.09
N GLU A 10 -4.04 -16.63 -24.36
CA GLU A 10 -3.08 -17.65 -24.84
C GLU A 10 -1.65 -17.31 -24.44
N HIS A 11 -1.26 -16.05 -24.53
CA HIS A 11 0.07 -15.58 -24.13
C HIS A 11 0.22 -15.29 -22.62
N GLY A 12 -0.80 -15.60 -21.81
CA GLY A 12 -0.77 -15.39 -20.35
C GLY A 12 -0.70 -13.93 -19.91
N ARG A 13 -0.92 -12.97 -20.83
CA ARG A 13 -0.93 -11.53 -20.53
C ARG A 13 -2.09 -11.13 -19.64
N SER A 14 -3.20 -11.84 -19.75
CA SER A 14 -4.39 -11.66 -18.91
C SER A 14 -5.06 -13.00 -18.62
N LYS A 15 -5.81 -13.07 -17.52
CA LYS A 15 -6.56 -14.27 -17.15
C LYS A 15 -8.03 -14.05 -17.51
N PRO A 16 -8.69 -15.02 -18.17
CA PRO A 16 -10.10 -14.88 -18.50
C PRO A 16 -10.96 -14.84 -17.23
N SER A 17 -11.90 -13.90 -17.19
CA SER A 17 -12.88 -13.82 -16.10
C SER A 17 -13.78 -15.07 -16.08
N PRO A 18 -14.45 -15.40 -14.95
CA PRO A 18 -15.37 -16.54 -14.88
C PRO A 18 -16.44 -16.53 -15.98
N VAL A 19 -16.97 -15.34 -16.30
CA VAL A 19 -17.95 -15.15 -17.38
C VAL A 19 -17.33 -15.42 -18.77
N ALA A 20 -16.10 -14.95 -18.97
CA ALA A 20 -15.39 -15.18 -20.23
C ALA A 20 -15.07 -16.68 -20.43
N ARG A 21 -14.68 -17.40 -19.37
CA ARG A 21 -14.44 -18.86 -19.41
C ARG A 21 -15.69 -19.62 -19.80
N LYS A 22 -16.84 -19.28 -19.18
CA LYS A 22 -18.12 -19.91 -19.50
C LYS A 22 -18.48 -19.72 -20.97
N LYS A 23 -18.33 -18.50 -21.50
CA LYS A 23 -18.56 -18.20 -22.92
C LYS A 23 -17.58 -18.94 -23.86
N ILE A 24 -16.34 -19.14 -23.44
CA ILE A 24 -15.37 -19.91 -24.24
C ILE A 24 -15.74 -21.38 -24.22
N ALA A 25 -16.05 -21.95 -23.07
CA ALA A 25 -16.49 -23.36 -22.95
C ALA A 25 -17.75 -23.65 -23.77
N GLU A 26 -18.74 -22.77 -23.74
CA GLU A 26 -19.98 -22.91 -24.53
C GLU A 26 -19.72 -22.88 -26.04
N LYS A 27 -18.73 -22.11 -26.52
CA LYS A 27 -18.43 -21.99 -27.94
C LYS A 27 -17.47 -23.04 -28.47
N THR A 28 -16.55 -23.52 -27.66
CA THR A 28 -15.47 -24.42 -28.08
C THR A 28 -15.75 -25.88 -27.68
N GLY A 29 -16.70 -26.10 -26.76
CA GLY A 29 -16.92 -27.43 -26.16
C GLY A 29 -15.77 -27.91 -25.27
N ILE A 30 -14.74 -27.09 -25.08
CA ILE A 30 -13.60 -27.42 -24.25
C ILE A 30 -13.85 -26.85 -22.84
N GLU A 31 -14.05 -27.75 -21.90
CA GLU A 31 -14.12 -27.38 -20.51
C GLU A 31 -12.71 -26.90 -20.08
N ILE A 32 -12.51 -25.59 -20.05
CA ILE A 32 -11.27 -25.03 -19.54
C ILE A 32 -11.22 -25.38 -18.05
N ALA A 33 -10.45 -26.42 -17.73
CA ALA A 33 -10.23 -26.84 -16.38
C ALA A 33 -9.91 -25.59 -15.57
N LEU A 34 -10.70 -25.38 -14.52
CA LEU A 34 -10.45 -24.28 -13.55
C LEU A 34 -9.00 -24.43 -13.11
N ILE A 35 -8.11 -23.66 -13.72
CA ILE A 35 -6.81 -23.45 -13.11
C ILE A 35 -7.17 -23.02 -11.71
N PRO A 36 -6.86 -23.83 -10.67
CA PRO A 36 -7.27 -23.51 -9.33
C PRO A 36 -6.79 -22.07 -9.11
N GLN A 37 -7.74 -21.17 -8.98
CA GLN A 37 -7.43 -19.80 -8.57
C GLN A 37 -6.69 -20.03 -7.27
N GLY A 38 -5.39 -19.74 -7.28
CA GLY A 38 -4.54 -20.05 -6.15
C GLY A 38 -5.37 -19.62 -4.96
N LYS A 39 -5.73 -20.59 -4.11
CA LYS A 39 -6.71 -20.43 -3.02
C LYS A 39 -6.45 -19.04 -2.48
N ASN A 40 -7.41 -18.12 -2.61
CA ASN A 40 -7.29 -16.81 -2.01
C ASN A 40 -6.93 -17.11 -0.57
N GLY A 41 -5.66 -16.92 -0.24
CA GLY A 41 -5.13 -17.37 1.05
C GLY A 41 -6.09 -16.86 2.11
N ALA A 42 -6.39 -17.66 3.12
CA ALA A 42 -7.35 -17.32 4.16
C ALA A 42 -7.22 -15.82 4.45
N LYS A 43 -8.35 -15.12 4.43
CA LYS A 43 -8.37 -13.66 4.60
C LYS A 43 -7.71 -13.35 5.93
N ILE A 44 -6.48 -12.85 5.90
CA ILE A 44 -5.72 -12.54 7.11
C ILE A 44 -6.32 -11.27 7.70
N ASP A 45 -6.77 -11.34 8.94
CA ASP A 45 -7.18 -10.17 9.67
C ASP A 45 -5.94 -9.48 10.28
N TYR A 46 -5.61 -8.33 9.72
CA TYR A 46 -4.47 -7.54 10.18
C TYR A 46 -4.83 -6.62 11.35
N SER A 47 -6.09 -6.54 11.76
CA SER A 47 -6.54 -5.75 12.91
C SER A 47 -6.35 -6.49 14.24
N GLU A 48 -6.30 -7.81 14.20
CA GLU A 48 -6.03 -8.61 15.37
C GLU A 48 -4.61 -8.39 15.90
N PRO A 49 -4.39 -8.39 17.21
CA PRO A 49 -3.05 -8.34 17.79
C PRO A 49 -2.22 -9.55 17.36
N LEU A 50 -0.91 -9.44 17.47
CA LEU A 50 0.00 -10.56 17.25
C LEU A 50 -0.15 -11.59 18.37
N THR A 51 -0.12 -12.87 18.01
CA THR A 51 0.01 -13.96 18.99
C THR A 51 1.39 -13.93 19.65
N ASP A 52 1.57 -14.65 20.75
CA ASP A 52 2.86 -14.68 21.45
C ASP A 52 3.96 -15.32 20.59
N GLU A 53 3.63 -16.35 19.80
CA GLU A 53 4.55 -16.95 18.82
C GLU A 53 4.95 -15.96 17.70
N GLU A 54 3.99 -15.18 17.21
CA GLU A 54 4.24 -14.15 16.19
C GLU A 54 5.12 -13.02 16.75
N ARG A 55 4.94 -12.66 18.03
CA ARG A 55 5.77 -11.63 18.71
C ARG A 55 7.20 -12.11 18.87
N GLU A 56 7.40 -13.32 19.40
CA GLU A 56 8.73 -13.90 19.55
C GLU A 56 9.45 -13.97 18.21
N PHE A 57 8.76 -14.44 17.16
CA PHE A 57 9.31 -14.48 15.81
C PHE A 57 9.65 -13.08 15.28
N ALA A 58 8.81 -12.08 15.55
CA ALA A 58 9.05 -10.71 15.14
C ALA A 58 10.26 -10.11 15.86
N GLU A 59 10.45 -10.38 17.14
CA GLU A 59 11.61 -9.92 17.91
C GLU A 59 12.92 -10.50 17.38
N ILE A 60 12.96 -11.82 17.15
CA ILE A 60 14.14 -12.52 16.62
C ILE A 60 14.55 -11.96 15.24
N ASN A 61 13.59 -11.66 14.40
CA ASN A 61 13.83 -11.19 13.02
C ASN A 61 13.79 -9.66 12.85
N HIS A 62 13.72 -8.90 13.94
CA HIS A 62 13.62 -7.43 13.89
C HIS A 62 14.75 -6.75 13.11
N SER A 63 15.92 -7.38 13.08
CA SER A 63 17.07 -6.89 12.31
C SER A 63 16.80 -6.71 10.82
N GLU A 64 15.77 -7.37 10.25
CA GLU A 64 15.40 -7.25 8.84
C GLU A 64 14.90 -5.82 8.50
N ILE A 65 14.31 -5.09 9.46
CA ILE A 65 13.90 -3.69 9.29
C ILE A 65 15.14 -2.81 9.06
N TRP A 66 16.17 -2.98 9.89
CA TRP A 66 17.42 -2.24 9.75
C TRP A 66 18.12 -2.51 8.43
N LYS A 67 18.17 -3.78 8.01
CA LYS A 67 18.73 -4.17 6.72
C LYS A 67 17.98 -3.51 5.56
N PHE A 68 16.64 -3.50 5.62
CA PHE A 68 15.79 -2.88 4.61
C PHE A 68 16.05 -1.38 4.50
N LEU A 69 16.00 -0.64 5.62
CA LEU A 69 16.22 0.81 5.65
C LEU A 69 17.62 1.16 5.12
N ARG A 70 18.64 0.40 5.51
CA ARG A 70 20.02 0.59 5.04
C ARG A 70 20.15 0.38 3.54
N ILE A 71 19.57 -0.70 3.00
CA ILE A 71 19.60 -1.00 1.56
C ILE A 71 18.89 0.10 0.76
N LYS A 72 17.76 0.60 1.26
CA LYS A 72 16.99 1.68 0.61
C LYS A 72 17.56 3.07 0.89
N ARG A 73 18.63 3.20 1.71
CA ARG A 73 19.25 4.47 2.14
C ARG A 73 18.24 5.43 2.75
N LEU A 74 17.38 4.92 3.61
CA LEU A 74 16.32 5.67 4.31
C LEU A 74 16.77 5.98 5.73
N SER A 75 16.37 7.18 6.24
CA SER A 75 16.55 7.52 7.64
C SER A 75 15.68 6.62 8.51
N PHE A 76 16.25 6.13 9.61
CA PHE A 76 15.52 5.30 10.58
C PHE A 76 14.41 6.11 11.25
N ASP A 77 14.72 7.27 11.76
CA ASP A 77 13.78 8.10 12.54
C ASP A 77 12.57 8.53 11.73
N GLU A 78 12.75 8.71 10.41
CA GLU A 78 11.67 9.15 9.53
C GLU A 78 10.79 7.99 9.06
N TRP A 79 11.37 6.83 8.78
CA TRP A 79 10.69 5.76 8.04
C TRP A 79 10.38 4.52 8.85
N TYR A 80 10.92 4.39 10.07
CA TYR A 80 10.71 3.21 10.90
C TYR A 80 9.23 2.94 11.13
N ASP A 81 8.47 3.94 11.57
CA ASP A 81 7.05 3.78 11.88
C ASP A 81 6.22 3.33 10.67
N THR A 82 6.60 3.78 9.48
CA THR A 82 5.94 3.36 8.25
C THR A 82 6.29 1.91 7.89
N VAL A 83 7.56 1.58 7.98
CA VAL A 83 8.09 0.28 7.52
C VAL A 83 7.73 -0.85 8.48
N VAL A 84 7.67 -0.58 9.80
CA VAL A 84 7.33 -1.59 10.82
C VAL A 84 5.96 -2.22 10.57
N PHE A 85 4.97 -1.46 10.10
CA PHE A 85 3.66 -2.04 9.76
C PHE A 85 3.73 -3.04 8.61
N GLY A 86 4.59 -2.77 7.62
CA GLY A 86 4.85 -3.71 6.53
C GLY A 86 5.53 -4.98 7.03
N TYR A 87 6.45 -4.84 7.97
CA TYR A 87 7.15 -5.94 8.63
C TYR A 87 6.18 -6.82 9.44
N LEU A 88 5.37 -6.23 10.32
CA LEU A 88 4.39 -6.97 11.13
C LEU A 88 3.35 -7.69 10.26
N ARG A 89 2.94 -7.08 9.15
CA ARG A 89 2.09 -7.75 8.15
C ARG A 89 2.79 -8.97 7.54
N ALA A 90 4.08 -8.89 7.26
CA ALA A 90 4.85 -10.02 6.75
C ALA A 90 4.95 -11.16 7.77
N VAL A 91 5.07 -10.86 9.07
CA VAL A 91 5.03 -11.86 10.15
C VAL A 91 3.71 -12.61 10.12
N LYS A 92 2.56 -11.92 10.13
CA LYS A 92 1.24 -12.57 10.03
C LYS A 92 1.11 -13.42 8.77
N ILE A 93 1.56 -12.93 7.62
CA ILE A 93 1.56 -13.70 6.37
C ILE A 93 2.35 -15.00 6.54
N ARG A 94 3.49 -14.99 7.20
CA ARG A 94 4.33 -16.17 7.41
C ARG A 94 3.60 -17.27 8.19
N PHE A 95 2.81 -16.90 9.20
CA PHE A 95 2.07 -17.86 10.03
C PHE A 95 0.77 -18.34 9.37
N HIS A 96 0.06 -17.45 8.67
CA HIS A 96 -1.25 -17.78 8.10
C HIS A 96 -1.20 -18.36 6.67
N ARG A 97 -0.02 -18.33 6.00
CA ARG A 97 0.15 -18.86 4.66
C ARG A 97 1.21 -19.95 4.60
N PRO A 98 0.78 -21.22 4.74
CA PRO A 98 1.69 -22.36 4.73
C PRO A 98 2.41 -22.53 3.38
N ASP A 99 1.82 -22.07 2.29
CA ASP A 99 2.41 -22.07 0.94
C ASP A 99 3.69 -21.21 0.84
N LEU A 100 3.87 -20.26 1.74
CA LEU A 100 5.05 -19.40 1.78
C LEU A 100 6.13 -19.88 2.77
N LYS A 101 5.98 -21.04 3.40
CA LYS A 101 6.96 -21.57 4.34
C LYS A 101 8.32 -21.87 3.69
N GLU A 102 8.33 -22.22 2.42
CA GLU A 102 9.56 -22.48 1.66
C GLU A 102 10.29 -21.19 1.24
N VAL A 103 9.58 -20.07 1.24
CA VAL A 103 10.16 -18.76 0.86
C VAL A 103 10.90 -18.17 2.06
N PRO A 104 12.14 -17.66 1.90
CA PRO A 104 12.85 -16.99 2.98
C PRO A 104 12.02 -15.82 3.55
N PHE A 105 11.96 -15.73 4.88
CA PHE A 105 11.18 -14.67 5.54
C PHE A 105 11.64 -13.26 5.14
N SER A 106 12.95 -13.05 5.00
CA SER A 106 13.52 -11.78 4.57
C SER A 106 12.90 -11.29 3.25
N TYR A 107 12.66 -12.18 2.28
CA TYR A 107 12.03 -11.83 1.01
C TYR A 107 10.59 -11.36 1.21
N ILE A 108 9.80 -12.07 2.03
CA ILE A 108 8.40 -11.71 2.34
C ILE A 108 8.37 -10.36 3.05
N ALA A 109 9.26 -10.17 4.05
CA ALA A 109 9.38 -8.93 4.82
C ALA A 109 9.72 -7.74 3.91
N PHE A 110 10.77 -7.86 3.09
CA PHE A 110 11.21 -6.81 2.17
C PHE A 110 10.10 -6.38 1.21
N ARG A 111 9.39 -7.35 0.61
CA ARG A 111 8.30 -7.06 -0.32
C ARG A 111 7.14 -6.31 0.35
N ASN A 112 6.78 -6.68 1.57
CA ASN A 112 5.70 -6.02 2.31
C ASN A 112 6.13 -4.63 2.78
N MET A 113 7.35 -4.46 3.29
CA MET A 113 7.91 -3.17 3.67
C MET A 113 7.98 -2.21 2.47
N GLU A 114 8.41 -2.69 1.30
CA GLU A 114 8.45 -1.89 0.07
C GLU A 114 7.07 -1.47 -0.42
N SER A 115 6.08 -2.35 -0.32
CA SER A 115 4.68 -2.03 -0.63
C SER A 115 4.14 -0.93 0.28
N THR A 116 4.42 -1.02 1.58
CA THR A 116 3.99 -0.02 2.56
C THR A 116 4.66 1.33 2.32
N LEU A 117 5.97 1.33 2.07
CA LEU A 117 6.74 2.52 1.72
C LEU A 117 6.21 3.21 0.44
N SER A 118 5.93 2.42 -0.60
CA SER A 118 5.39 2.93 -1.86
C SER A 118 4.00 3.55 -1.68
N ASN A 119 3.16 2.94 -0.86
CA ASN A 119 1.84 3.46 -0.55
C ASN A 119 1.92 4.78 0.22
N GLU A 120 2.83 4.90 1.18
CA GLU A 120 3.02 6.14 1.94
C GLU A 120 3.55 7.28 1.04
N ARG A 121 4.52 7.00 0.17
CA ARG A 121 5.01 7.97 -0.81
C ARG A 121 3.88 8.45 -1.74
N ARG A 122 3.00 7.55 -2.19
CA ARG A 122 1.83 7.93 -2.99
C ARG A 122 0.86 8.82 -2.22
N LYS A 123 0.65 8.55 -0.93
CA LYS A 123 -0.19 9.42 -0.08
C LYS A 123 0.43 10.80 0.05
N GLN A 124 1.73 10.88 0.32
CA GLN A 124 2.46 12.15 0.44
C GLN A 124 2.37 12.97 -0.86
N THR A 125 2.55 12.32 -2.02
CA THR A 125 2.43 12.99 -3.32
C THR A 125 1.01 13.50 -3.61
N ARG A 126 -0.01 12.81 -3.11
CA ARG A 126 -1.43 13.20 -3.30
C ARG A 126 -1.92 14.25 -2.30
N ARG A 127 -1.20 14.45 -1.20
CA ARG A 127 -1.56 15.49 -0.23
C ARG A 127 -1.42 16.86 -0.89
N PRO A 128 -2.41 17.75 -0.73
CA PRO A 128 -2.27 19.11 -1.23
C PRO A 128 -1.05 19.75 -0.56
N ARG A 129 -0.31 20.52 -1.36
CA ARG A 129 0.84 21.25 -0.84
C ARG A 129 0.33 22.31 0.13
N THR A 130 0.62 22.14 1.42
CA THR A 130 0.31 23.14 2.45
C THR A 130 1.38 24.22 2.45
N VAL A 131 0.96 25.46 2.57
CA VAL A 131 1.83 26.62 2.72
C VAL A 131 1.63 27.15 4.13
N SER A 132 2.70 27.59 4.76
CA SER A 132 2.60 28.21 6.08
C SER A 132 1.83 29.53 5.99
N LEU A 133 0.88 29.76 6.86
CA LEU A 133 0.14 31.03 6.96
C LEU A 133 1.04 32.22 7.34
N TYR A 134 2.22 31.93 7.89
CA TYR A 134 3.22 32.96 8.20
C TYR A 134 4.13 33.32 7.03
N ASN A 135 4.01 32.60 5.89
CA ASN A 135 4.70 33.01 4.67
C ASN A 135 3.95 34.16 4.00
N SER A 136 4.69 35.06 3.38
CA SER A 136 4.12 36.13 2.56
C SER A 136 3.36 35.54 1.35
N CYS A 137 2.20 36.10 1.04
CA CYS A 137 1.39 35.72 -0.14
C CYS A 137 2.07 36.11 -1.45
N TYR A 138 2.78 37.22 -1.46
CA TYR A 138 3.41 37.80 -2.64
C TYR A 138 4.88 38.03 -2.42
N SER A 139 5.69 37.88 -3.45
CA SER A 139 7.13 38.07 -3.40
C SER A 139 7.58 39.47 -2.96
N ASN A 140 6.68 40.46 -2.99
CA ASN A 140 6.91 41.84 -2.62
C ASN A 140 6.14 42.29 -1.37
N SER A 141 5.49 41.40 -0.65
CA SER A 141 4.74 41.70 0.57
C SER A 141 5.51 41.17 1.79
N ASP A 142 5.82 42.03 2.74
CA ASP A 142 6.40 41.64 4.02
C ASP A 142 5.31 41.13 5.01
N LYS A 143 4.03 41.21 4.62
CA LYS A 143 2.91 40.76 5.46
C LYS A 143 2.69 39.26 5.34
N PRO A 144 2.53 38.54 6.45
CA PRO A 144 2.19 37.13 6.43
C PRO A 144 0.76 36.93 5.88
N MET A 145 0.54 35.77 5.24
CA MET A 145 -0.75 35.39 4.65
C MET A 145 -1.90 35.43 5.66
N ILE A 146 -1.60 35.16 6.94
CA ILE A 146 -2.60 35.20 8.01
C ILE A 146 -3.22 36.58 8.18
N ASP A 147 -2.46 37.65 8.01
CA ASP A 147 -2.93 39.04 8.16
C ASP A 147 -3.79 39.49 6.98
N GLU A 148 -3.57 38.88 5.78
CA GLU A 148 -4.36 39.14 4.59
C GLU A 148 -5.65 38.29 4.54
N MET A 149 -5.68 37.17 5.26
CA MET A 149 -6.85 36.31 5.41
C MET A 149 -7.78 36.76 6.56
N CYS A 150 -7.39 37.81 7.31
CA CYS A 150 -8.26 38.38 8.34
C CYS A 150 -9.53 38.89 7.70
N SER A 151 -10.55 38.30 8.15
CA SER A 151 -11.94 38.20 7.86
C SER A 151 -12.61 39.47 7.31
N PRO A 152 -13.41 39.36 6.22
CA PRO A 152 -14.37 40.41 5.85
C PRO A 152 -15.49 40.63 6.90
N TYR A 153 -15.51 39.84 7.99
CA TYR A 153 -16.47 39.98 9.08
C TYR A 153 -16.09 41.00 10.15
N ASP A 154 -14.85 41.51 10.16
CA ASP A 154 -14.43 42.56 11.11
C ASP A 154 -14.99 43.94 10.76
N ASN A 155 -15.72 44.07 9.64
CA ASN A 155 -16.39 45.29 9.21
C ASN A 155 -17.92 45.24 9.41
N ILE A 156 -18.45 44.39 10.28
CA ILE A 156 -19.81 44.52 10.72
C ILE A 156 -19.81 45.65 11.74
N ASN A 157 -20.01 46.86 11.25
CA ASN A 157 -20.36 48.00 12.09
C ASN A 157 -21.58 47.62 12.93
N THR A 158 -21.35 47.43 14.21
CA THR A 158 -22.39 47.39 15.23
C THR A 158 -22.80 48.83 15.57
N ASP A 159 -23.34 49.53 14.59
CA ASP A 159 -24.09 50.75 14.85
C ASP A 159 -25.52 50.32 15.19
N PHE A 160 -25.79 50.13 16.49
CA PHE A 160 -27.10 50.12 17.10
C PHE A 160 -27.15 51.22 18.14
#